data_2bd2b1183b5cb03e8b8a52f28d9d1041
#
_entry.id   2bd2b1183b5cb03e8b8a52f28d9d1041
#
_cell.length_a   1.000
_cell.length_b   1.000
_cell.length_c   1.000
_cell.angle_alpha   90.00
_cell.angle_beta   90.00
_cell.angle_gamma   90.00
#
_symmetry.space_group_name_H-M   'P 1'
#
loop_
_entity.id
_entity.type
_entity.pdbx_description
1 polymer ?
#
loop_
_entity_poly.entity_id
_entity_poly.type
_entity_poly.pdbx_seq_one_letter_code
_entity_poly.pdbx_strand_id
1 'polypeptide(L)'
;MRAMIPCCLLVVAAACGDKTPAKTDSVAQSGAGTTLALGPGEAMLAVDGGRIWYKKTGTGTGTPVILLHGGPGFSSFYLKSLEALGDERPVVRYDQLGGGKASGLTDTTKMTISHFVAELDSLRSALGYDKFHLVGHSWGTMLGYEYYKAHPEHVASLTLASAAIDIPTWGKNAKRLVTTLSDSAQKAIKQAEADKKYDAPAYQSAMNEFYGKYVWRRPVEADLDSTMKTVNEQVYNYMQGPSEFTITGTFKDYDVTGELKNVKVPTLYTVGEFDEADPATVKHFASLTPGAQVVVIPGSAHITTWDNPTAMIDAVRSFLRKVDGPTKK
;
A
#
# COMPACT_ATOMS: atom_id res chain seq x y z
N MET A 1 50.44 -10.33 24.01
CA MET A 1 51.39 -9.31 23.55
C MET A 1 50.64 -8.08 23.15
N ARG A 2 50.95 -7.04 23.86
CA ARG A 2 50.54 -5.65 23.73
C ARG A 2 51.02 -5.04 22.43
N ALA A 3 50.25 -4.12 21.85
CA ALA A 3 50.74 -2.86 21.21
C ALA A 3 49.53 -2.20 20.54
N MET A 4 49.14 -1.10 20.89
CA MET A 4 49.65 0.31 20.88
C MET A 4 48.93 1.09 19.76
N ILE A 5 48.17 2.06 20.22
CA ILE A 5 47.56 3.18 19.48
C ILE A 5 48.64 4.19 19.16
N PRO A 6 48.62 4.91 18.07
CA PRO A 6 49.02 6.29 18.11
C PRO A 6 47.92 7.28 17.73
N CYS A 7 47.85 8.27 18.56
CA CYS A 7 47.25 9.57 18.45
C CYS A 7 47.97 10.43 17.39
N CYS A 8 47.25 11.12 16.51
CA CYS A 8 47.79 12.26 15.77
C CYS A 8 46.72 13.31 15.47
N LEU A 9 46.93 14.38 16.16
CA LEU A 9 46.87 15.82 15.84
C LEU A 9 45.78 16.35 14.88
N LEU A 10 45.07 17.31 15.45
CA LEU A 10 44.27 18.35 14.79
C LEU A 10 45.15 19.20 13.86
N VAL A 11 44.66 19.46 12.65
CA VAL A 11 44.97 20.64 11.87
C VAL A 11 43.64 21.35 11.56
N VAL A 12 43.52 22.55 12.14
CA VAL A 12 42.45 23.52 11.82
C VAL A 12 42.90 24.24 10.55
N ALA A 13 42.13 24.07 9.48
CA ALA A 13 42.20 24.94 8.32
C ALA A 13 40.85 25.66 8.16
N ALA A 14 40.84 26.94 8.45
CA ALA A 14 39.76 27.85 8.13
C ALA A 14 39.76 28.09 6.61
N ALA A 15 38.65 27.76 5.96
CA ALA A 15 38.33 28.19 4.60
C ALA A 15 36.97 28.88 4.60
N CYS A 16 36.97 30.15 4.30
CA CYS A 16 35.80 30.95 3.91
C CYS A 16 35.26 30.42 2.59
N GLY A 17 33.94 30.36 2.44
CA GLY A 17 33.41 30.21 1.12
C GLY A 17 31.93 29.73 1.08
N ASP A 18 31.10 30.58 0.60
CA ASP A 18 29.83 30.44 -0.05
C ASP A 18 28.64 29.80 0.71
N LYS A 19 27.80 30.72 1.16
CA LYS A 19 26.41 30.48 1.55
C LYS A 19 25.56 30.25 0.32
N THR A 20 25.31 28.98 -0.02
CA THR A 20 24.18 28.62 -0.86
C THR A 20 22.91 28.70 0.01
N PRO A 21 21.83 29.38 -0.42
CA PRO A 21 20.61 29.46 0.38
C PRO A 21 19.98 28.07 0.49
N ALA A 22 19.75 27.63 1.71
CA ALA A 22 18.96 26.45 2.03
C ALA A 22 17.56 26.64 1.43
N LYS A 23 17.10 25.66 0.66
CA LYS A 23 15.68 25.56 0.25
C LYS A 23 14.85 25.47 1.52
N THR A 24 14.04 26.49 1.77
CA THR A 24 13.05 26.49 2.84
C THR A 24 11.98 25.45 2.54
N ASP A 25 11.98 24.37 3.31
CA ASP A 25 10.85 23.45 3.37
C ASP A 25 9.62 24.24 3.82
N SER A 26 8.64 24.36 2.96
CA SER A 26 7.37 24.99 3.30
C SER A 26 6.59 24.07 4.24
N VAL A 27 6.67 24.39 5.54
CA VAL A 27 5.85 23.75 6.58
C VAL A 27 4.45 24.34 6.48
N ALA A 28 3.48 23.57 5.99
CA ALA A 28 2.08 23.92 6.11
C ALA A 28 1.65 23.71 7.58
N GLN A 29 1.51 24.82 8.32
CA GLN A 29 0.93 24.81 9.68
C GLN A 29 -0.58 24.72 9.58
N SER A 30 -1.18 23.80 10.34
CA SER A 30 -2.63 23.70 10.53
C SER A 30 -3.12 24.82 11.47
N GLY A 31 -3.54 25.92 10.88
CA GLY A 31 -4.34 26.95 11.54
C GLY A 31 -5.72 27.00 10.87
N ALA A 32 -6.80 27.16 11.63
CA ALA A 32 -8.15 27.28 11.11
C ALA A 32 -8.27 28.54 10.22
N GLY A 33 -8.02 28.36 8.93
CA GLY A 33 -8.12 29.35 7.89
C GLY A 33 -8.18 28.62 6.57
N THR A 34 -8.89 29.13 5.60
CA THR A 34 -9.14 28.60 4.26
C THR A 34 -7.97 27.76 3.73
N THR A 35 -8.09 26.45 3.78
CA THR A 35 -7.04 25.52 3.35
C THR A 35 -6.91 25.67 1.83
N LEU A 36 -5.86 26.32 1.36
CA LEU A 36 -5.52 26.32 -0.06
C LEU A 36 -5.21 24.89 -0.44
N ALA A 37 -5.96 24.34 -1.40
CA ALA A 37 -5.74 22.99 -1.89
C ALA A 37 -4.30 22.84 -2.38
N LEU A 38 -3.61 21.81 -1.90
CA LEU A 38 -2.21 21.54 -2.24
C LEU A 38 -2.06 21.34 -3.76
N GLY A 39 -1.15 22.10 -4.37
CA GLY A 39 -0.85 22.01 -5.81
C GLY A 39 -0.17 20.68 -6.20
N PRO A 40 0.09 20.47 -7.52
CA PRO A 40 0.90 19.33 -7.98
C PRO A 40 2.30 19.34 -7.34
N GLY A 41 2.88 18.15 -7.17
CA GLY A 41 4.20 17.96 -6.58
C GLY A 41 4.19 16.98 -5.42
N GLU A 42 5.32 16.90 -4.73
CA GLU A 42 5.47 16.06 -3.53
C GLU A 42 5.74 16.90 -2.29
N ALA A 43 5.22 16.46 -1.16
CA ALA A 43 5.44 17.12 0.13
C ALA A 43 5.22 16.15 1.30
N MET A 44 5.51 16.64 2.50
CA MET A 44 5.21 15.99 3.76
C MET A 44 4.01 16.69 4.42
N LEU A 45 3.05 15.90 4.89
CA LEU A 45 1.91 16.37 5.68
C LEU A 45 2.05 15.88 7.13
N ALA A 46 1.92 16.79 8.08
CA ALA A 46 1.84 16.43 9.50
C ALA A 46 0.49 15.78 9.80
N VAL A 47 0.53 14.63 10.48
CA VAL A 47 -0.62 13.87 10.93
C VAL A 47 -0.40 13.44 12.38
N ASP A 48 -1.43 12.89 13.04
CA ASP A 48 -1.21 12.30 14.37
C ASP A 48 -0.20 11.15 14.28
N GLY A 49 0.85 11.21 15.08
CA GLY A 49 1.91 10.20 15.12
C GLY A 49 3.13 10.50 14.23
N GLY A 50 3.08 11.51 13.37
CA GLY A 50 4.24 11.83 12.54
C GLY A 50 3.95 12.66 11.30
N ARG A 51 4.61 12.30 10.20
CA ARG A 51 4.45 12.98 8.91
C ARG A 51 4.36 11.92 7.82
N ILE A 52 3.32 12.00 6.99
CA ILE A 52 3.19 11.19 5.77
C ILE A 52 3.80 11.92 4.59
N TRP A 53 4.36 11.16 3.65
CA TRP A 53 4.76 11.69 2.36
C TRP A 53 3.64 11.48 1.35
N TYR A 54 3.40 12.45 0.49
CA TYR A 54 2.50 12.29 -0.64
C TYR A 54 3.06 12.93 -1.90
N LYS A 55 2.57 12.46 -3.04
CA LYS A 55 2.80 13.04 -4.36
C LYS A 55 1.47 13.17 -5.09
N LYS A 56 1.15 14.40 -5.48
CA LYS A 56 0.00 14.72 -6.34
C LYS A 56 0.49 14.93 -7.75
N THR A 57 -0.04 14.17 -8.70
CA THR A 57 0.27 14.24 -10.13
C THR A 57 -1.01 14.45 -10.93
N GLY A 58 -0.84 14.72 -12.23
CA GLY A 58 -1.95 14.85 -13.17
C GLY A 58 -2.46 16.28 -13.35
N THR A 59 -2.93 16.53 -14.57
CA THR A 59 -3.48 17.81 -15.03
C THR A 59 -4.96 17.68 -15.43
N GLY A 60 -5.49 16.47 -15.42
CA GLY A 60 -6.91 16.22 -15.70
C GLY A 60 -7.83 16.78 -14.63
N THR A 61 -9.09 17.03 -14.98
CA THR A 61 -10.09 17.69 -14.15
C THR A 61 -11.17 16.74 -13.61
N GLY A 62 -11.05 15.43 -13.88
CA GLY A 62 -11.97 14.42 -13.36
C GLY A 62 -11.87 14.28 -11.84
N THR A 63 -12.79 13.51 -11.26
CA THR A 63 -12.79 13.22 -9.83
C THR A 63 -11.43 12.67 -9.40
N PRO A 64 -10.78 13.24 -8.35
CA PRO A 64 -9.46 12.79 -7.90
C PRO A 64 -9.42 11.31 -7.50
N VAL A 65 -8.24 10.69 -7.56
CA VAL A 65 -8.00 9.35 -7.04
C VAL A 65 -6.89 9.36 -6.00
N ILE A 66 -7.09 8.66 -4.89
CA ILE A 66 -6.06 8.39 -3.89
C ILE A 66 -5.71 6.90 -3.93
N LEU A 67 -4.41 6.61 -4.02
CA LEU A 67 -3.84 5.27 -4.09
C LEU A 67 -3.37 4.83 -2.70
N LEU A 68 -3.88 3.69 -2.23
CA LEU A 68 -3.57 3.11 -0.92
C LEU A 68 -2.68 1.87 -1.12
N HIS A 69 -1.43 1.94 -0.65
CA HIS A 69 -0.50 0.82 -0.77
C HIS A 69 -0.79 -0.31 0.22
N GLY A 70 -0.22 -1.47 -0.07
CA GLY A 70 -0.27 -2.67 0.76
C GLY A 70 0.72 -2.67 1.93
N GLY A 71 0.97 -3.79 2.48
CA GLY A 71 1.75 -4.05 3.67
C GLY A 71 0.84 -4.50 4.81
N PRO A 72 0.66 -3.72 5.88
CA PRO A 72 1.08 -2.32 6.16
C PRO A 72 2.60 -2.14 6.30
N GLY A 73 3.07 -0.89 6.32
CA GLY A 73 4.50 -0.61 6.47
C GLY A 73 5.32 -0.67 5.17
N PHE A 74 4.67 -0.93 4.02
CA PHE A 74 5.30 -0.81 2.70
C PHE A 74 5.40 0.66 2.28
N SER A 75 5.90 0.89 1.06
CA SER A 75 5.83 2.19 0.41
C SER A 75 4.96 2.11 -0.84
N SER A 76 4.55 3.28 -1.32
CA SER A 76 3.69 3.38 -2.50
C SER A 76 4.46 3.32 -3.83
N PHE A 77 5.77 3.04 -3.87
CA PHE A 77 6.55 3.06 -5.11
C PHE A 77 6.01 2.11 -6.18
N TYR A 78 5.63 0.90 -5.82
CA TYR A 78 5.10 -0.08 -6.76
C TYR A 78 3.75 0.30 -7.38
N LEU A 79 3.04 1.29 -6.80
CA LEU A 79 1.80 1.85 -7.37
C LEU A 79 2.05 2.97 -8.39
N LYS A 80 3.30 3.36 -8.63
CA LYS A 80 3.68 4.51 -9.47
C LYS A 80 3.15 4.40 -10.91
N SER A 81 3.00 3.20 -11.45
CA SER A 81 2.42 3.01 -12.78
C SER A 81 1.01 3.60 -12.91
N LEU A 82 0.22 3.62 -11.82
CA LEU A 82 -1.12 4.22 -11.79
C LEU A 82 -1.10 5.76 -11.84
N GLU A 83 0.06 6.42 -11.71
CA GLU A 83 0.17 7.85 -11.99
C GLU A 83 -0.18 8.20 -13.45
N ALA A 84 -0.18 7.20 -14.36
CA ALA A 84 -0.66 7.34 -15.73
C ALA A 84 -2.15 7.72 -15.86
N LEU A 85 -2.95 7.58 -14.79
CA LEU A 85 -4.33 8.09 -14.74
C LEU A 85 -4.38 9.63 -14.65
N GLY A 86 -3.23 10.26 -14.46
CA GLY A 86 -3.08 11.70 -14.28
C GLY A 86 -3.40 12.55 -15.51
N ASP A 87 -3.51 11.95 -16.69
CA ASP A 87 -4.01 12.61 -17.91
C ASP A 87 -5.50 12.96 -17.84
N GLU A 88 -6.28 12.27 -17.00
CA GLU A 88 -7.72 12.48 -16.87
C GLU A 88 -8.12 13.14 -15.54
N ARG A 89 -7.34 12.97 -14.49
CA ARG A 89 -7.72 13.38 -13.12
C ARG A 89 -6.50 13.59 -12.23
N PRO A 90 -6.62 14.32 -11.11
CA PRO A 90 -5.58 14.33 -10.10
C PRO A 90 -5.38 12.93 -9.51
N VAL A 91 -4.13 12.49 -9.40
CA VAL A 91 -3.73 11.22 -8.78
C VAL A 91 -2.86 11.52 -7.58
N VAL A 92 -3.22 11.00 -6.43
CA VAL A 92 -2.45 11.12 -5.19
C VAL A 92 -1.94 9.76 -4.78
N ARG A 93 -0.64 9.63 -4.71
CA ARG A 93 0.06 8.50 -4.13
C ARG A 93 0.71 8.96 -2.83
N TYR A 94 0.56 8.20 -1.76
CA TYR A 94 1.16 8.57 -0.47
C TYR A 94 1.74 7.35 0.24
N ASP A 95 2.72 7.59 1.07
CA ASP A 95 3.29 6.61 1.98
C ASP A 95 2.66 6.82 3.36
N GLN A 96 1.96 5.79 3.83
CA GLN A 96 1.32 5.75 5.14
C GLN A 96 2.38 5.80 6.26
N LEU A 97 2.01 6.27 7.44
CA LEU A 97 2.93 6.28 8.58
C LEU A 97 3.62 4.92 8.78
N GLY A 98 4.90 4.99 9.02
CA GLY A 98 5.73 3.81 9.18
C GLY A 98 6.22 3.20 7.86
N GLY A 99 5.81 3.68 6.69
CA GLY A 99 6.25 3.14 5.39
C GLY A 99 7.01 4.16 4.53
N GLY A 100 7.86 3.68 3.64
CA GLY A 100 8.49 4.45 2.60
C GLY A 100 9.21 5.72 3.05
N LYS A 101 8.78 6.86 2.54
CA LYS A 101 9.30 8.20 2.87
C LYS A 101 8.57 8.86 4.06
N ALA A 102 7.53 8.23 4.62
CA ALA A 102 6.85 8.73 5.79
C ALA A 102 7.71 8.62 7.05
N SER A 103 7.32 9.30 8.13
CA SER A 103 7.96 9.13 9.43
C SER A 103 7.81 7.69 9.93
N GLY A 104 8.81 7.18 10.63
CA GLY A 104 8.72 5.89 11.30
C GLY A 104 7.56 5.86 12.30
N LEU A 105 6.91 4.71 12.41
CA LEU A 105 5.85 4.44 13.39
C LEU A 105 6.34 3.32 14.32
N THR A 106 6.54 3.65 15.59
CA THR A 106 7.01 2.71 16.62
C THR A 106 5.99 2.50 17.74
N ASP A 107 5.03 3.42 17.88
CA ASP A 107 3.96 3.33 18.86
C ASP A 107 2.89 2.35 18.38
N THR A 108 2.86 1.16 18.96
CA THR A 108 1.92 0.10 18.61
C THR A 108 0.46 0.46 18.86
N THR A 109 0.17 1.42 19.75
CA THR A 109 -1.21 1.91 19.98
C THR A 109 -1.78 2.64 18.77
N LYS A 110 -0.91 3.11 17.86
CA LYS A 110 -1.26 3.75 16.60
C LYS A 110 -1.22 2.79 15.40
N MET A 111 -0.75 1.56 15.57
CA MET A 111 -0.77 0.52 14.53
C MET A 111 -2.14 -0.14 14.46
N THR A 112 -3.17 0.65 14.17
CA THR A 112 -4.58 0.21 14.09
C THR A 112 -5.24 0.71 12.82
N ILE A 113 -6.22 -0.04 12.31
CA ILE A 113 -6.97 0.35 11.11
C ILE A 113 -7.60 1.74 11.30
N SER A 114 -8.19 2.01 12.45
CA SER A 114 -8.83 3.29 12.75
C SER A 114 -7.85 4.47 12.73
N HIS A 115 -6.61 4.28 13.15
CA HIS A 115 -5.59 5.31 13.08
C HIS A 115 -5.23 5.64 11.62
N PHE A 116 -5.04 4.62 10.75
CA PHE A 116 -4.78 4.83 9.33
C PHE A 116 -5.99 5.42 8.58
N VAL A 117 -7.23 5.14 9.01
CA VAL A 117 -8.43 5.81 8.50
C VAL A 117 -8.41 7.32 8.81
N ALA A 118 -8.07 7.71 10.05
CA ALA A 118 -7.94 9.11 10.44
C ALA A 118 -6.78 9.82 9.72
N GLU A 119 -5.67 9.10 9.47
CA GLU A 119 -4.56 9.57 8.67
C GLU A 119 -4.99 9.91 7.24
N LEU A 120 -5.73 8.99 6.59
CA LEU A 120 -6.24 9.18 5.23
C LEU A 120 -7.23 10.37 5.17
N ASP A 121 -8.08 10.55 6.18
CA ASP A 121 -8.99 11.70 6.23
C ASP A 121 -8.23 13.02 6.41
N SER A 122 -7.16 13.02 7.18
CA SER A 122 -6.26 14.17 7.31
C SER A 122 -5.64 14.55 5.95
N LEU A 123 -5.21 13.56 5.16
CA LEU A 123 -4.70 13.78 3.80
C LEU A 123 -5.79 14.32 2.87
N ARG A 124 -6.98 13.70 2.85
CA ARG A 124 -8.13 14.18 2.07
C ARG A 124 -8.45 15.65 2.38
N SER A 125 -8.54 15.97 3.66
CA SER A 125 -8.86 17.31 4.14
C SER A 125 -7.82 18.32 3.71
N ALA A 126 -6.52 18.01 3.86
CA ALA A 126 -5.42 18.86 3.41
C ALA A 126 -5.40 19.08 1.90
N LEU A 127 -5.84 18.07 1.11
CA LEU A 127 -5.97 18.18 -0.34
C LEU A 127 -7.22 18.97 -0.79
N GLY A 128 -8.15 19.26 0.14
CA GLY A 128 -9.41 19.92 -0.16
C GLY A 128 -10.38 19.06 -0.98
N TYR A 129 -10.28 17.73 -0.89
CA TYR A 129 -11.14 16.83 -1.65
C TYR A 129 -12.45 16.57 -0.90
N ASP A 130 -13.57 17.02 -1.49
CA ASP A 130 -14.90 16.68 -1.00
C ASP A 130 -15.25 15.24 -1.39
N LYS A 131 -15.00 14.86 -2.64
CA LYS A 131 -15.25 13.50 -3.15
C LYS A 131 -14.09 13.01 -3.99
N PHE A 132 -13.76 11.71 -3.85
CA PHE A 132 -12.64 11.09 -4.56
C PHE A 132 -12.82 9.58 -4.71
N HIS A 133 -12.10 9.00 -5.67
CA HIS A 133 -12.00 7.56 -5.84
C HIS A 133 -10.91 7.00 -4.94
N LEU A 134 -11.15 5.83 -4.37
CA LEU A 134 -10.14 5.05 -3.66
C LEU A 134 -9.70 3.87 -4.51
N VAL A 135 -8.38 3.71 -4.66
CA VAL A 135 -7.74 2.53 -5.26
C VAL A 135 -6.81 1.94 -4.22
N GLY A 136 -7.27 0.89 -3.54
CA GLY A 136 -6.50 0.17 -2.54
C GLY A 136 -5.93 -1.12 -3.10
N HIS A 137 -4.72 -1.49 -2.69
CA HIS A 137 -4.09 -2.76 -3.01
C HIS A 137 -3.75 -3.52 -1.73
N SER A 138 -4.09 -4.82 -1.65
CA SER A 138 -3.78 -5.67 -0.50
C SER A 138 -4.31 -5.07 0.81
N TRP A 139 -3.48 -4.85 1.84
CA TRP A 139 -3.83 -4.08 3.03
C TRP A 139 -4.56 -2.76 2.71
N GLY A 140 -4.16 -2.06 1.63
CA GLY A 140 -4.86 -0.84 1.20
C GLY A 140 -6.33 -1.06 0.84
N THR A 141 -6.78 -2.30 0.57
CA THR A 141 -8.19 -2.62 0.36
C THR A 141 -8.98 -2.64 1.67
N MET A 142 -8.36 -3.14 2.73
CA MET A 142 -8.90 -3.09 4.09
C MET A 142 -9.04 -1.63 4.54
N LEU A 143 -7.97 -0.84 4.40
CA LEU A 143 -7.98 0.59 4.71
C LEU A 143 -9.05 1.35 3.90
N GLY A 144 -9.13 1.11 2.59
CA GLY A 144 -10.11 1.76 1.71
C GLY A 144 -11.55 1.40 2.06
N TYR A 145 -11.81 0.15 2.42
CA TYR A 145 -13.12 -0.30 2.85
C TYR A 145 -13.52 0.33 4.20
N GLU A 146 -12.64 0.33 5.20
CA GLU A 146 -12.91 0.92 6.51
C GLU A 146 -13.04 2.45 6.43
N TYR A 147 -12.27 3.10 5.54
CA TYR A 147 -12.47 4.52 5.24
C TYR A 147 -13.86 4.79 4.65
N TYR A 148 -14.29 3.98 3.66
CA TYR A 148 -15.63 4.08 3.10
C TYR A 148 -16.72 3.91 4.17
N LYS A 149 -16.56 2.98 5.10
CA LYS A 149 -17.53 2.80 6.21
C LYS A 149 -17.62 4.03 7.10
N ALA A 150 -16.50 4.66 7.40
CA ALA A 150 -16.43 5.83 8.28
C ALA A 150 -16.88 7.12 7.58
N HIS A 151 -16.62 7.26 6.27
CA HIS A 151 -16.80 8.50 5.49
C HIS A 151 -17.42 8.21 4.11
N PRO A 152 -18.60 7.58 4.05
CA PRO A 152 -19.21 7.17 2.76
C PRO A 152 -19.52 8.35 1.83
N GLU A 153 -19.73 9.53 2.38
CA GLU A 153 -20.02 10.78 1.63
C GLU A 153 -18.84 11.23 0.77
N HIS A 154 -17.63 10.92 1.17
CA HIS A 154 -16.40 11.34 0.47
C HIS A 154 -15.95 10.35 -0.60
N VAL A 155 -16.48 9.13 -0.63
CA VAL A 155 -16.05 8.09 -1.56
C VAL A 155 -16.93 8.06 -2.81
N ALA A 156 -16.33 8.33 -3.98
CA ALA A 156 -17.00 8.25 -5.27
C ALA A 156 -17.08 6.81 -5.78
N SER A 157 -16.05 6.02 -5.57
CA SER A 157 -15.98 4.60 -5.88
C SER A 157 -14.84 3.91 -5.15
N LEU A 158 -14.91 2.57 -5.06
CA LEU A 158 -13.87 1.71 -4.53
C LEU A 158 -13.26 0.86 -5.64
N THR A 159 -11.93 0.80 -5.71
CA THR A 159 -11.20 -0.24 -6.41
C THR A 159 -10.42 -1.05 -5.37
N LEU A 160 -10.77 -2.33 -5.25
CA LEU A 160 -10.18 -3.27 -4.30
C LEU A 160 -9.30 -4.25 -5.08
N ALA A 161 -8.01 -3.91 -5.19
CA ALA A 161 -7.04 -4.68 -5.95
C ALA A 161 -6.39 -5.74 -5.05
N SER A 162 -6.46 -7.02 -5.46
CA SER A 162 -5.92 -8.14 -4.69
C SER A 162 -6.44 -8.11 -3.26
N ALA A 163 -7.76 -8.18 -3.10
CA ALA A 163 -8.50 -7.79 -1.89
C ALA A 163 -8.16 -8.64 -0.67
N ALA A 164 -7.70 -7.99 0.41
CA ALA A 164 -7.40 -8.57 1.72
C ALA A 164 -8.51 -8.21 2.74
N ILE A 165 -9.76 -8.60 2.47
CA ILE A 165 -10.95 -8.23 3.26
C ILE A 165 -11.57 -9.39 4.04
N ASP A 166 -10.96 -10.58 3.96
CA ASP A 166 -11.25 -11.78 4.76
C ASP A 166 -9.93 -12.51 5.02
N ILE A 167 -9.29 -12.19 6.12
CA ILE A 167 -7.98 -12.73 6.47
C ILE A 167 -8.03 -14.21 6.88
N PRO A 168 -9.06 -14.70 7.58
CA PRO A 168 -9.25 -16.14 7.76
C PRO A 168 -9.27 -16.94 6.45
N THR A 169 -9.96 -16.46 5.41
CA THR A 169 -9.96 -17.10 4.08
C THR A 169 -8.62 -16.93 3.37
N TRP A 170 -7.98 -15.76 3.47
CA TRP A 170 -6.61 -15.56 2.97
C TRP A 170 -5.66 -16.62 3.53
N GLY A 171 -5.65 -16.82 4.86
CA GLY A 171 -4.82 -17.83 5.51
C GLY A 171 -5.08 -19.26 5.04
N LYS A 172 -6.34 -19.62 4.72
CA LYS A 172 -6.67 -20.92 4.13
C LYS A 172 -6.10 -21.06 2.71
N ASN A 173 -6.25 -20.02 1.89
CA ASN A 173 -5.71 -19.98 0.53
C ASN A 173 -4.18 -20.04 0.55
N ALA A 174 -3.53 -19.26 1.39
CA ALA A 174 -2.08 -19.27 1.55
C ALA A 174 -1.55 -20.65 1.93
N LYS A 175 -2.18 -21.34 2.88
CA LYS A 175 -1.82 -22.72 3.25
C LYS A 175 -1.96 -23.68 2.06
N ARG A 176 -3.02 -23.56 1.25
CA ARG A 176 -3.19 -24.33 0.02
C ARG A 176 -2.07 -24.03 -0.98
N LEU A 177 -1.71 -22.78 -1.17
CA LEU A 177 -0.63 -22.38 -2.07
C LEU A 177 0.74 -22.88 -1.58
N VAL A 178 0.99 -22.89 -0.28
CA VAL A 178 2.22 -23.48 0.31
C VAL A 178 2.38 -24.94 -0.09
N THR A 179 1.30 -25.73 -0.24
CA THR A 179 1.41 -27.13 -0.68
C THR A 179 1.91 -27.33 -2.11
N THR A 180 1.98 -26.26 -2.90
CA THR A 180 2.50 -26.25 -4.28
C THR A 180 3.99 -25.90 -4.38
N LEU A 181 4.61 -25.56 -3.25
CA LEU A 181 6.04 -25.28 -3.16
C LEU A 181 6.84 -26.58 -3.15
N SER A 182 8.15 -26.46 -3.30
CA SER A 182 9.06 -27.59 -3.14
C SER A 182 8.94 -28.24 -1.75
N ASP A 183 9.20 -29.52 -1.63
CA ASP A 183 9.16 -30.24 -0.35
C ASP A 183 10.09 -29.61 0.69
N SER A 184 11.24 -29.08 0.25
CA SER A 184 12.19 -28.38 1.12
C SER A 184 11.61 -27.07 1.65
N ALA A 185 10.88 -26.31 0.81
CA ALA A 185 10.23 -25.08 1.22
C ALA A 185 9.08 -25.35 2.21
N GLN A 186 8.22 -26.33 1.92
CA GLN A 186 7.15 -26.75 2.83
C GLN A 186 7.68 -27.17 4.20
N LYS A 187 8.77 -27.96 4.22
CA LYS A 187 9.41 -28.40 5.46
C LYS A 187 10.00 -27.22 6.24
N ALA A 188 10.66 -26.28 5.55
CA ALA A 188 11.24 -25.09 6.16
C ALA A 188 10.18 -24.19 6.80
N ILE A 189 9.05 -23.95 6.10
CA ILE A 189 7.92 -23.20 6.63
C ILE A 189 7.36 -23.85 7.88
N LYS A 190 7.03 -25.15 7.82
CA LYS A 190 6.51 -25.90 8.96
C LYS A 190 7.43 -25.85 10.18
N GLN A 191 8.74 -25.97 9.97
CA GLN A 191 9.73 -25.91 11.04
C GLN A 191 9.80 -24.51 11.65
N ALA A 192 9.86 -23.47 10.81
CA ALA A 192 9.93 -22.07 11.27
C ALA A 192 8.69 -21.65 12.07
N GLU A 193 7.50 -22.10 11.65
CA GLU A 193 6.25 -21.86 12.38
C GLU A 193 6.22 -22.57 13.74
N ALA A 194 6.70 -23.80 13.81
CA ALA A 194 6.79 -24.56 15.06
C ALA A 194 7.77 -23.92 16.06
N ASP A 195 8.93 -23.47 15.57
CA ASP A 195 10.00 -22.89 16.38
C ASP A 195 9.83 -21.37 16.59
N LYS A 196 8.90 -20.73 15.85
CA LYS A 196 8.74 -19.26 15.77
C LYS A 196 10.03 -18.54 15.36
N LYS A 197 10.80 -19.14 14.42
CA LYS A 197 12.08 -18.65 13.91
C LYS A 197 11.96 -18.31 12.43
N TYR A 198 11.54 -17.11 12.13
CA TYR A 198 11.25 -16.65 10.77
C TYR A 198 12.45 -15.98 10.07
N ASP A 199 13.56 -15.76 10.78
CA ASP A 199 14.84 -15.28 10.27
C ASP A 199 15.74 -16.38 9.69
N ALA A 200 15.37 -17.65 9.86
CA ALA A 200 16.14 -18.80 9.38
C ALA A 200 16.32 -18.74 7.85
N PRO A 201 17.55 -18.96 7.30
CA PRO A 201 17.81 -18.90 5.87
C PRO A 201 16.92 -19.81 5.03
N ALA A 202 16.55 -20.99 5.56
CA ALA A 202 15.66 -21.94 4.89
C ALA A 202 14.23 -21.38 4.76
N TYR A 203 13.73 -20.67 5.78
CA TYR A 203 12.43 -20.01 5.73
C TYR A 203 12.46 -18.84 4.73
N GLN A 204 13.52 -18.03 4.73
CA GLN A 204 13.68 -16.93 3.78
C GLN A 204 13.72 -17.45 2.33
N SER A 205 14.39 -18.57 2.08
CA SER A 205 14.40 -19.22 0.77
C SER A 205 13.01 -19.72 0.36
N ALA A 206 12.27 -20.32 1.30
CA ALA A 206 10.89 -20.76 1.05
C ALA A 206 9.93 -19.59 0.78
N MET A 207 10.09 -18.47 1.51
CA MET A 207 9.36 -17.23 1.29
C MET A 207 9.63 -16.68 -0.11
N ASN A 208 10.87 -16.64 -0.56
CA ASN A 208 11.23 -16.21 -1.90
C ASN A 208 10.61 -17.11 -3.00
N GLU A 209 10.53 -18.44 -2.77
CA GLU A 209 9.85 -19.37 -3.68
C GLU A 209 8.35 -19.04 -3.78
N PHE A 210 7.69 -18.79 -2.65
CA PHE A 210 6.28 -18.42 -2.60
C PHE A 210 6.04 -17.08 -3.32
N TYR A 211 6.84 -16.07 -2.98
CA TYR A 211 6.69 -14.72 -3.53
C TYR A 211 6.90 -14.70 -5.05
N GLY A 212 7.88 -15.43 -5.56
CA GLY A 212 8.13 -15.54 -7.00
C GLY A 212 7.01 -16.26 -7.78
N LYS A 213 6.12 -16.99 -7.11
CA LYS A 213 4.95 -17.64 -7.72
C LYS A 213 3.68 -16.80 -7.59
N TYR A 214 3.44 -16.17 -6.42
CA TYR A 214 2.14 -15.68 -6.03
C TYR A 214 2.08 -14.20 -5.67
N VAL A 215 3.25 -13.54 -5.45
CA VAL A 215 3.31 -12.12 -5.12
C VAL A 215 3.78 -11.28 -6.32
N TRP A 216 4.86 -11.67 -6.99
CA TRP A 216 5.33 -11.06 -8.26
C TRP A 216 5.92 -12.10 -9.18
N ARG A 217 5.76 -11.91 -10.49
CA ARG A 217 6.22 -12.86 -11.52
C ARG A 217 7.36 -12.30 -12.39
N ARG A 218 7.54 -10.99 -12.36
CA ARG A 218 8.67 -10.32 -13.01
C ARG A 218 9.82 -10.14 -12.02
N PRO A 219 11.08 -10.02 -12.50
CA PRO A 219 12.21 -9.68 -11.65
C PRO A 219 11.92 -8.43 -10.80
N VAL A 220 12.43 -8.41 -9.56
CA VAL A 220 12.31 -7.27 -8.66
C VAL A 220 13.31 -6.20 -9.10
N GLU A 221 12.82 -5.10 -9.62
CA GLU A 221 13.62 -3.99 -10.15
C GLU A 221 12.94 -2.66 -9.81
N ALA A 222 13.69 -1.54 -9.97
CA ALA A 222 13.19 -0.17 -9.90
C ALA A 222 12.21 0.09 -8.72
N ASP A 223 10.96 0.38 -9.02
CA ASP A 223 9.98 0.82 -8.02
C ASP A 223 9.59 -0.30 -7.04
N LEU A 224 9.56 -1.56 -7.48
CA LEU A 224 9.33 -2.69 -6.59
C LEU A 224 10.53 -2.92 -5.66
N ASP A 225 11.77 -2.84 -6.17
CA ASP A 225 12.99 -2.91 -5.36
C ASP A 225 13.02 -1.78 -4.31
N SER A 226 12.64 -0.57 -4.70
CA SER A 226 12.53 0.56 -3.78
C SER A 226 11.50 0.31 -2.69
N THR A 227 10.38 -0.31 -3.03
CA THR A 227 9.35 -0.70 -2.05
C THR A 227 9.92 -1.71 -1.06
N MET A 228 10.54 -2.79 -1.54
CA MET A 228 11.09 -3.85 -0.68
C MET A 228 12.20 -3.35 0.26
N LYS A 229 13.05 -2.41 -0.20
CA LYS A 229 14.11 -1.81 0.61
C LYS A 229 13.62 -0.85 1.70
N THR A 230 12.39 -0.38 1.60
CA THR A 230 11.81 0.61 2.53
C THR A 230 10.67 0.04 3.38
N VAL A 231 10.52 -1.28 3.42
CA VAL A 231 9.55 -1.95 4.29
C VAL A 231 9.89 -1.69 5.75
N ASN A 232 8.90 -1.27 6.52
CA ASN A 232 8.99 -1.22 7.97
C ASN A 232 8.56 -2.58 8.56
N GLU A 233 9.53 -3.41 8.84
CA GLU A 233 9.29 -4.75 9.38
C GLU A 233 8.56 -4.74 10.72
N GLN A 234 8.74 -3.70 11.55
CA GLN A 234 8.05 -3.60 12.83
C GLN A 234 6.54 -3.44 12.63
N VAL A 235 6.12 -2.53 11.75
CA VAL A 235 4.69 -2.31 11.42
C VAL A 235 4.12 -3.56 10.76
N TYR A 236 4.83 -4.08 9.77
CA TYR A 236 4.41 -5.27 9.03
C TYR A 236 4.21 -6.48 9.96
N ASN A 237 5.22 -6.84 10.75
CA ASN A 237 5.17 -7.99 11.64
C ASN A 237 4.12 -7.83 12.76
N TYR A 238 3.90 -6.60 13.25
CA TYR A 238 2.90 -6.35 14.29
C TYR A 238 1.46 -6.49 13.78
N MET A 239 1.18 -5.99 12.58
CA MET A 239 -0.18 -5.98 12.03
C MET A 239 -0.50 -7.20 11.18
N GLN A 240 0.42 -7.63 10.29
CA GLN A 240 0.28 -8.78 9.39
C GLN A 240 0.87 -10.05 10.02
N GLY A 241 2.16 -10.04 10.28
CA GLY A 241 2.95 -11.20 10.66
C GLY A 241 4.21 -11.34 9.82
N PRO A 242 4.98 -12.45 9.98
CA PRO A 242 6.30 -12.57 9.35
C PRO A 242 6.28 -12.78 7.83
N SER A 243 5.13 -13.10 7.22
CA SER A 243 5.00 -13.29 5.76
C SER A 243 3.54 -13.26 5.32
N GLU A 244 3.31 -13.31 4.00
CA GLU A 244 1.96 -13.37 3.41
C GLU A 244 1.21 -14.67 3.74
N PHE A 245 1.91 -15.74 4.09
CA PHE A 245 1.31 -17.03 4.42
C PHE A 245 1.37 -17.39 5.92
N THR A 246 2.11 -16.64 6.74
CA THR A 246 2.16 -16.81 8.20
C THR A 246 1.58 -15.57 8.88
N ILE A 247 0.25 -15.53 8.98
CA ILE A 247 -0.48 -14.36 9.46
C ILE A 247 -0.74 -14.50 10.96
N THR A 248 -0.04 -13.71 11.77
CA THR A 248 -0.10 -13.74 13.23
C THR A 248 -0.37 -12.38 13.86
N GLY A 249 -0.43 -11.34 13.04
CA GLY A 249 -0.58 -9.96 13.46
C GLY A 249 -1.97 -9.60 13.97
N THR A 250 -2.17 -8.31 14.24
CA THR A 250 -3.38 -7.81 14.92
C THR A 250 -4.63 -7.92 14.07
N PHE A 251 -4.55 -7.95 12.75
CA PHE A 251 -5.73 -8.08 11.89
C PHE A 251 -6.02 -9.53 11.41
N LYS A 252 -5.38 -10.54 12.02
CA LYS A 252 -5.54 -11.96 11.64
C LYS A 252 -6.99 -12.49 11.60
N ASP A 253 -7.88 -11.85 12.35
CA ASP A 253 -9.30 -12.22 12.45
C ASP A 253 -10.20 -11.23 11.69
N TYR A 254 -9.65 -10.32 10.87
CA TYR A 254 -10.41 -9.34 10.13
C TYR A 254 -11.22 -10.00 9.01
N ASP A 255 -12.53 -9.78 9.03
CA ASP A 255 -13.48 -10.27 8.03
C ASP A 255 -14.68 -9.31 7.93
N VAL A 256 -14.88 -8.75 6.75
CA VAL A 256 -16.01 -7.85 6.45
C VAL A 256 -16.96 -8.40 5.38
N THR A 257 -16.84 -9.69 5.03
CA THR A 257 -17.64 -10.31 3.97
C THR A 257 -19.15 -10.19 4.22
N GLY A 258 -19.58 -10.31 5.47
CA GLY A 258 -20.99 -10.14 5.87
C GLY A 258 -21.55 -8.72 5.66
N GLU A 259 -20.67 -7.72 5.52
CA GLU A 259 -21.02 -6.32 5.35
C GLU A 259 -21.00 -5.85 3.88
N LEU A 260 -20.39 -6.61 2.96
CA LEU A 260 -20.22 -6.23 1.54
C LEU A 260 -21.54 -5.91 0.84
N LYS A 261 -22.64 -6.57 1.24
CA LYS A 261 -24.01 -6.29 0.77
C LYS A 261 -24.49 -4.86 1.03
N ASN A 262 -23.83 -4.14 1.95
CA ASN A 262 -24.18 -2.77 2.32
C ASN A 262 -23.39 -1.72 1.51
N VAL A 263 -22.45 -2.12 0.66
CA VAL A 263 -21.69 -1.21 -0.20
C VAL A 263 -22.61 -0.58 -1.23
N LYS A 264 -22.65 0.74 -1.28
CA LYS A 264 -23.56 1.52 -2.15
C LYS A 264 -22.84 2.29 -3.25
N VAL A 265 -21.53 2.34 -3.21
CA VAL A 265 -20.73 3.01 -4.24
C VAL A 265 -20.31 2.03 -5.33
N PRO A 266 -20.13 2.48 -6.58
CA PRO A 266 -19.55 1.64 -7.61
C PRO A 266 -18.25 1.00 -7.15
N THR A 267 -18.11 -0.32 -7.34
CA THR A 267 -16.95 -1.07 -6.85
C THR A 267 -16.35 -1.92 -7.95
N LEU A 268 -15.04 -1.86 -8.09
CA LEU A 268 -14.23 -2.72 -8.93
C LEU A 268 -13.33 -3.59 -8.06
N TYR A 269 -13.33 -4.89 -8.32
CA TYR A 269 -12.29 -5.80 -7.83
C TYR A 269 -11.31 -6.10 -8.98
N THR A 270 -10.02 -6.03 -8.70
CA THR A 270 -8.99 -6.57 -9.60
C THR A 270 -8.16 -7.62 -8.86
N VAL A 271 -7.68 -8.64 -9.58
CA VAL A 271 -6.88 -9.72 -9.01
C VAL A 271 -5.97 -10.26 -10.09
N GLY A 272 -4.74 -10.63 -9.75
CA GLY A 272 -3.83 -11.30 -10.68
C GLY A 272 -4.29 -12.74 -10.96
N GLU A 273 -3.95 -13.26 -12.15
CA GLU A 273 -4.27 -14.66 -12.54
C GLU A 273 -3.65 -15.68 -11.58
N PHE A 274 -2.48 -15.36 -11.02
CA PHE A 274 -1.69 -16.22 -10.10
C PHE A 274 -1.61 -15.63 -8.70
N ASP A 275 -2.53 -14.78 -8.32
CA ASP A 275 -2.54 -14.01 -7.08
C ASP A 275 -2.79 -14.91 -5.85
N GLU A 276 -2.07 -14.63 -4.77
CA GLU A 276 -2.31 -15.26 -3.47
C GLU A 276 -3.68 -14.90 -2.85
N ALA A 277 -4.26 -13.75 -3.22
CA ALA A 277 -5.63 -13.37 -2.86
C ALA A 277 -6.69 -14.33 -3.45
N ASP A 278 -6.27 -15.20 -4.35
CA ASP A 278 -7.06 -16.20 -5.06
C ASP A 278 -8.21 -15.62 -5.92
N PRO A 279 -8.12 -15.72 -7.25
CA PRO A 279 -9.15 -15.18 -8.15
C PRO A 279 -10.56 -15.69 -7.87
N ALA A 280 -10.72 -16.91 -7.37
CA ALA A 280 -12.05 -17.46 -7.03
C ALA A 280 -12.61 -16.77 -5.79
N THR A 281 -11.78 -16.52 -4.78
CA THR A 281 -12.12 -15.78 -3.57
C THR A 281 -12.52 -14.34 -3.89
N VAL A 282 -11.73 -13.63 -4.71
CA VAL A 282 -12.05 -12.25 -5.11
C VAL A 282 -13.35 -12.17 -5.94
N LYS A 283 -13.59 -13.14 -6.84
CA LYS A 283 -14.89 -13.24 -7.54
C LYS A 283 -16.05 -13.47 -6.58
N HIS A 284 -15.82 -14.24 -5.51
CA HIS A 284 -16.82 -14.41 -4.46
C HIS A 284 -17.13 -13.10 -3.76
N PHE A 285 -16.12 -12.31 -3.34
CA PHE A 285 -16.34 -10.98 -2.76
C PHE A 285 -17.14 -10.06 -3.69
N ALA A 286 -16.82 -10.05 -4.98
CA ALA A 286 -17.58 -9.28 -5.97
C ALA A 286 -19.05 -9.73 -6.05
N SER A 287 -19.33 -11.02 -5.91
CA SER A 287 -20.72 -11.55 -5.92
C SER A 287 -21.52 -11.12 -4.68
N LEU A 288 -20.86 -10.82 -3.57
CA LEU A 288 -21.47 -10.30 -2.33
C LEU A 288 -21.69 -8.79 -2.36
N THR A 289 -21.00 -8.07 -3.27
CA THR A 289 -21.01 -6.61 -3.35
C THR A 289 -21.96 -6.15 -4.46
N PRO A 290 -23.04 -5.40 -4.16
CA PRO A 290 -24.03 -5.01 -5.15
C PRO A 290 -23.45 -4.25 -6.33
N GLY A 291 -23.65 -4.74 -7.55
CA GLY A 291 -23.20 -4.08 -8.78
C GLY A 291 -21.69 -4.05 -9.01
N ALA A 292 -20.91 -4.78 -8.20
CA ALA A 292 -19.47 -4.82 -8.36
C ALA A 292 -19.04 -5.47 -9.68
N GLN A 293 -17.93 -4.98 -10.22
CA GLN A 293 -17.24 -5.56 -11.36
C GLN A 293 -15.99 -6.29 -10.88
N VAL A 294 -15.56 -7.32 -11.62
CA VAL A 294 -14.31 -8.03 -11.35
C VAL A 294 -13.50 -8.17 -12.63
N VAL A 295 -12.19 -7.90 -12.55
CA VAL A 295 -11.24 -8.05 -13.64
C VAL A 295 -10.06 -8.88 -13.15
N VAL A 296 -9.78 -9.99 -13.84
CA VAL A 296 -8.56 -10.78 -13.63
C VAL A 296 -7.46 -10.21 -14.53
N ILE A 297 -6.33 -9.84 -13.95
CA ILE A 297 -5.18 -9.26 -14.67
C ILE A 297 -4.30 -10.41 -15.17
N PRO A 298 -4.21 -10.61 -16.50
CA PRO A 298 -3.53 -11.77 -17.06
C PRO A 298 -2.02 -11.74 -16.81
N GLY A 299 -1.42 -12.91 -16.57
CA GLY A 299 0.01 -13.10 -16.35
C GLY A 299 0.55 -12.54 -15.04
N SER A 300 -0.30 -11.95 -14.21
CA SER A 300 0.08 -11.28 -12.95
C SER A 300 -0.13 -12.16 -11.73
N ALA A 301 0.68 -11.94 -10.71
CA ALA A 301 0.43 -12.36 -9.34
C ALA A 301 -0.16 -11.19 -8.53
N HIS A 302 0.13 -11.11 -7.24
CA HIS A 302 -0.44 -10.15 -6.30
C HIS A 302 -0.13 -8.69 -6.68
N ILE A 303 1.11 -8.37 -7.05
CA ILE A 303 1.50 -7.00 -7.42
C ILE A 303 1.23 -6.75 -8.92
N THR A 304 -0.06 -6.66 -9.27
CA THR A 304 -0.54 -6.48 -10.65
C THR A 304 0.00 -5.21 -11.32
N THR A 305 0.24 -4.14 -10.55
CA THR A 305 0.82 -2.88 -11.02
C THR A 305 2.28 -3.03 -11.47
N TRP A 306 2.95 -4.09 -11.03
CA TRP A 306 4.30 -4.46 -11.44
C TRP A 306 4.29 -5.49 -12.57
N ASP A 307 3.54 -6.56 -12.42
CA ASP A 307 3.54 -7.67 -13.36
C ASP A 307 2.91 -7.32 -14.71
N ASN A 308 1.78 -6.62 -14.71
CA ASN A 308 1.08 -6.17 -15.92
C ASN A 308 0.45 -4.78 -15.71
N PRO A 309 1.29 -3.72 -15.64
CA PRO A 309 0.82 -2.36 -15.37
C PRO A 309 -0.20 -1.87 -16.41
N THR A 310 -0.03 -2.22 -17.68
CA THR A 310 -0.95 -1.81 -18.76
C THR A 310 -2.36 -2.32 -18.51
N ALA A 311 -2.53 -3.63 -18.29
CA ALA A 311 -3.86 -4.21 -18.05
C ALA A 311 -4.48 -3.66 -16.76
N MET A 312 -3.68 -3.42 -15.72
CA MET A 312 -4.16 -2.84 -14.47
C MET A 312 -4.61 -1.38 -14.66
N ILE A 313 -3.83 -0.55 -15.35
CA ILE A 313 -4.20 0.83 -15.68
C ILE A 313 -5.50 0.85 -16.50
N ASP A 314 -5.61 0.03 -17.53
CA ASP A 314 -6.79 -0.03 -18.42
C ASP A 314 -8.05 -0.44 -17.66
N ALA A 315 -7.95 -1.42 -16.75
CA ALA A 315 -9.07 -1.86 -15.92
C ALA A 315 -9.56 -0.73 -15.02
N VAL A 316 -8.66 -0.07 -14.28
CA VAL A 316 -9.00 1.04 -13.39
C VAL A 316 -9.54 2.23 -14.18
N ARG A 317 -8.85 2.65 -15.26
CA ARG A 317 -9.26 3.78 -16.13
C ARG A 317 -10.66 3.57 -16.70
N SER A 318 -10.91 2.40 -17.25
CA SER A 318 -12.21 2.05 -17.82
C SER A 318 -13.34 2.10 -16.79
N PHE A 319 -13.07 1.63 -15.58
CA PHE A 319 -14.02 1.68 -14.48
C PHE A 319 -14.27 3.13 -14.03
N LEU A 320 -13.24 3.93 -13.77
CA LEU A 320 -13.38 5.31 -13.32
C LEU A 320 -14.13 6.18 -14.32
N ARG A 321 -13.85 6.02 -15.64
CA ARG A 321 -14.61 6.70 -16.71
C ARG A 321 -16.10 6.39 -16.67
N LYS A 322 -16.48 5.13 -16.38
CA LYS A 322 -17.90 4.76 -16.24
C LYS A 322 -18.56 5.41 -15.03
N VAL A 323 -17.82 5.52 -13.92
CA VAL A 323 -18.32 6.13 -12.68
C VAL A 323 -18.53 7.64 -12.85
N ASP A 324 -17.56 8.34 -13.44
CA ASP A 324 -17.66 9.79 -13.65
C ASP A 324 -18.67 10.18 -14.73
N GLY A 325 -19.02 9.22 -15.60
CA GLY A 325 -19.87 9.51 -16.76
C GLY A 325 -19.13 10.30 -17.85
N PRO A 326 -19.81 10.67 -18.92
CA PRO A 326 -19.21 11.48 -20.00
C PRO A 326 -18.78 12.84 -19.44
N THR A 327 -17.50 13.18 -19.66
CA THR A 327 -16.97 14.51 -19.31
C THR A 327 -17.82 15.57 -20.01
N LYS A 328 -18.53 16.40 -19.25
CA LYS A 328 -19.19 17.59 -19.83
C LYS A 328 -18.05 18.44 -20.42
N LYS A 329 -18.04 18.54 -21.78
CA LYS A 329 -17.14 19.43 -22.50
C LYS A 329 -17.50 20.88 -22.25
#